data_e9382d5493aaa587c7a335f83aba817d
#
_entry.id   e9382d5493aaa587c7a335f83aba817d
#
_cell.length_a   1.000
_cell.length_b   1.000
_cell.length_c   1.000
_cell.angle_alpha   90.00
_cell.angle_beta   90.00
_cell.angle_gamma   90.00
#
_symmetry.space_group_name_H-M   'P 1'
#
loop_
_entity.id
_entity.type
_entity.pdbx_description
1 polymer ?
#
loop_
_entity_poly.entity_id
_entity_poly.type
_entity_poly.pdbx_seq_one_letter_code
_entity_poly.pdbx_strand_id
1 'polypeptide(L)'
;RMPGVMRNGKKQFLVDTNIGKASWNEWYEWIEGINDDLPEPEGLGDVWDNLPDLSPCLIEGILRKGHKMLIAGPSKAGKSFLQIELCVAIAEGNKWLKWDCAQGKVLYVNLELDRASCLHRFKDVYTTMGIEQPQYLQNIDIWNLRGKSIPMDKLAPKLIRRAAKKDYVAIIIDPIYKVITGDENSADQMANFCNQFDKVCTELGCAVIYCHHHSKGSQGGKKSMDRASGSGVFARDPDALLDLIELETTEALLKQEENNATCQACKEYLDAHFNWQDDLTQDD
;
A
#
# COMPACT_ATOMS: atom_id res chain seq x y z
N ARG A 1 4.87 -12.39 51.75
CA ARG A 1 3.57 -12.10 51.11
C ARG A 1 3.31 -13.20 50.09
N MET A 2 2.12 -13.79 50.07
CA MET A 2 1.81 -14.91 49.18
C MET A 2 1.57 -14.39 47.75
N PRO A 3 2.23 -14.93 46.73
CA PRO A 3 1.96 -14.61 45.34
C PRO A 3 0.54 -15.04 44.95
N GLY A 4 -0.08 -14.27 44.05
CA GLY A 4 -1.41 -14.58 43.52
C GLY A 4 -2.59 -14.11 44.39
N VAL A 5 -2.35 -13.63 45.61
CA VAL A 5 -3.42 -13.14 46.52
C VAL A 5 -3.78 -11.68 46.15
N MET A 6 -5.08 -11.40 46.10
CA MET A 6 -5.58 -10.04 45.91
C MET A 6 -5.51 -9.25 47.24
N ARG A 7 -4.97 -8.04 47.18
CA ARG A 7 -4.95 -7.10 48.30
C ARG A 7 -5.27 -5.69 47.81
N ASN A 8 -6.25 -5.08 48.39
CA ASN A 8 -6.75 -3.77 48.00
C ASN A 8 -7.01 -3.66 46.48
N GLY A 9 -7.64 -4.66 45.89
CA GLY A 9 -7.96 -4.72 44.48
C GLY A 9 -6.77 -5.00 43.54
N LYS A 10 -5.56 -5.21 44.09
CA LYS A 10 -4.35 -5.49 43.29
C LYS A 10 -3.86 -6.91 43.56
N LYS A 11 -3.58 -7.65 42.49
CA LYS A 11 -2.98 -8.99 42.59
C LYS A 11 -1.54 -8.85 43.05
N GLN A 12 -1.16 -9.66 44.04
CA GLN A 12 0.23 -9.69 44.51
C GLN A 12 1.04 -10.67 43.66
N PHE A 13 2.15 -10.21 43.15
CA PHE A 13 3.11 -11.04 42.42
C PHE A 13 4.36 -11.24 43.29
N LEU A 14 4.95 -12.42 43.23
CA LEU A 14 6.29 -12.61 43.72
C LEU A 14 7.23 -11.96 42.70
N VAL A 15 7.81 -10.84 43.04
CA VAL A 15 8.97 -10.33 42.36
C VAL A 15 10.15 -10.96 43.07
N ASP A 16 10.78 -11.92 42.41
CA ASP A 16 12.03 -12.45 42.93
C ASP A 16 13.08 -11.36 42.84
N THR A 17 13.50 -10.88 44.00
CA THR A 17 14.45 -9.81 44.08
C THR A 17 15.92 -10.32 44.13
N ASN A 18 16.11 -11.63 44.11
CA ASN A 18 17.46 -12.23 44.15
C ASN A 18 17.64 -13.24 43.03
N ILE A 19 17.55 -12.78 41.82
CA ILE A 19 17.78 -13.55 40.59
C ILE A 19 19.29 -13.54 40.19
N GLY A 20 20.19 -13.31 41.13
CA GLY A 20 21.63 -13.24 40.85
C GLY A 20 22.11 -11.93 40.23
N LYS A 21 21.26 -10.87 40.25
CA LYS A 21 21.63 -9.54 39.76
C LYS A 21 22.08 -8.64 40.91
N ALA A 22 23.26 -8.02 40.79
CA ALA A 22 23.84 -7.24 41.85
C ALA A 22 23.25 -5.85 42.05
N SER A 23 22.55 -5.33 41.03
CA SER A 23 22.00 -4.00 41.07
C SER A 23 20.60 -3.96 40.42
N TRP A 24 19.83 -2.87 40.72
CA TRP A 24 18.56 -2.60 40.09
C TRP A 24 18.66 -2.44 38.55
N ASN A 25 19.76 -1.82 38.08
CA ASN A 25 19.98 -1.64 36.65
C ASN A 25 20.18 -2.98 35.93
N GLU A 26 21.00 -3.86 36.49
CA GLU A 26 21.21 -5.22 35.94
C GLU A 26 19.90 -6.04 35.94
N TRP A 27 19.06 -5.87 36.96
CA TRP A 27 17.77 -6.51 36.99
C TRP A 27 16.85 -5.95 35.92
N TYR A 28 16.89 -4.63 35.71
CA TYR A 28 16.07 -3.94 34.70
C TYR A 28 16.50 -4.38 33.29
N GLU A 29 17.80 -4.37 32.98
CA GLU A 29 18.35 -4.86 31.73
C GLU A 29 17.99 -6.33 31.45
N TRP A 30 18.02 -7.16 32.51
CA TRP A 30 17.60 -8.54 32.36
C TRP A 30 16.10 -8.71 32.07
N ILE A 31 15.24 -7.91 32.66
CA ILE A 31 13.79 -7.89 32.35
C ILE A 31 13.52 -7.38 30.94
N GLU A 32 14.23 -6.34 30.53
CA GLU A 32 14.18 -5.82 29.14
C GLU A 32 14.59 -6.90 28.14
N GLY A 33 15.69 -7.60 28.41
CA GLY A 33 16.16 -8.70 27.55
C GLY A 33 15.20 -9.89 27.45
N ILE A 34 14.43 -10.19 28.52
CA ILE A 34 13.38 -11.25 28.47
C ILE A 34 12.20 -10.83 27.58
N ASN A 35 11.91 -9.53 27.52
CA ASN A 35 10.79 -8.97 26.76
C ASN A 35 11.22 -8.46 25.39
N ASP A 36 12.50 -8.58 25.05
CA ASP A 36 13.02 -8.18 23.76
C ASP A 36 12.62 -9.22 22.70
N ASP A 37 11.72 -8.81 21.82
CA ASP A 37 11.20 -9.59 20.69
C ASP A 37 11.80 -9.11 19.34
N LEU A 38 12.83 -8.25 19.40
CA LEU A 38 13.51 -7.79 18.19
C LEU A 38 14.43 -8.90 17.63
N PRO A 39 14.55 -8.99 16.31
CA PRO A 39 15.46 -9.94 15.69
C PRO A 39 16.91 -9.59 16.01
N GLU A 40 17.74 -10.63 16.20
CA GLU A 40 19.17 -10.45 16.39
C GLU A 40 19.82 -9.81 15.13
N PRO A 41 20.84 -8.93 15.32
CA PRO A 41 21.61 -8.39 14.21
C PRO A 41 22.29 -9.51 13.40
N GLU A 42 22.16 -9.46 12.09
CA GLU A 42 22.79 -10.42 11.18
C GLU A 42 24.16 -9.90 10.72
N GLY A 43 25.19 -10.75 10.79
CA GLY A 43 26.52 -10.41 10.31
C GLY A 43 26.58 -10.44 8.78
N LEU A 44 26.88 -9.33 8.12
CA LEU A 44 26.97 -9.28 6.65
C LEU A 44 27.95 -10.32 6.08
N GLY A 45 29.07 -10.59 6.80
CA GLY A 45 30.04 -11.60 6.40
C GLY A 45 29.49 -13.03 6.43
N ASP A 46 28.50 -13.30 7.28
CA ASP A 46 27.92 -14.64 7.43
C ASP A 46 26.97 -15.00 6.26
N VAL A 47 26.41 -13.98 5.63
CA VAL A 47 25.43 -14.14 4.53
C VAL A 47 26.01 -13.76 3.17
N TRP A 48 27.22 -13.21 3.10
CA TRP A 48 27.78 -12.65 1.87
C TRP A 48 27.81 -13.60 0.68
N ASP A 49 28.18 -14.85 0.92
CA ASP A 49 28.27 -15.88 -0.14
C ASP A 49 26.94 -16.61 -0.37
N ASN A 50 25.92 -16.31 0.42
CA ASN A 50 24.61 -16.95 0.32
C ASN A 50 23.50 -15.96 0.69
N LEU A 51 23.37 -14.88 -0.08
CA LEU A 51 22.34 -13.86 0.12
C LEU A 51 20.95 -14.45 -0.06
N PRO A 52 19.98 -14.03 0.76
CA PRO A 52 18.58 -14.44 0.57
C PRO A 52 18.04 -13.90 -0.76
N ASP A 53 17.16 -14.68 -1.37
CA ASP A 53 16.48 -14.26 -2.60
C ASP A 53 15.62 -13.01 -2.35
N LEU A 54 15.58 -12.13 -3.33
CA LEU A 54 14.65 -10.99 -3.29
C LEU A 54 13.21 -11.50 -3.33
N SER A 55 12.31 -10.80 -2.62
CA SER A 55 10.87 -11.12 -2.69
C SER A 55 10.37 -11.17 -4.13
N PRO A 56 9.49 -12.12 -4.47
CA PRO A 56 8.97 -12.26 -5.83
C PRO A 56 8.33 -10.97 -6.34
N CYS A 57 8.56 -10.65 -7.60
CA CYS A 57 7.93 -9.51 -8.26
C CYS A 57 6.43 -9.73 -8.37
N LEU A 58 5.62 -8.73 -8.03
CA LEU A 58 4.18 -8.74 -8.17
C LEU A 58 3.73 -7.95 -9.40
N ILE A 59 4.33 -6.78 -9.60
CA ILE A 59 4.16 -5.94 -10.81
C ILE A 59 5.57 -5.74 -11.34
N GLU A 60 5.83 -6.23 -12.55
CA GLU A 60 7.19 -6.26 -13.11
C GLU A 60 7.81 -4.87 -13.18
N GLY A 61 8.99 -4.74 -12.56
CA GLY A 61 9.73 -3.48 -12.47
C GLY A 61 9.14 -2.42 -11.53
N ILE A 62 8.01 -2.68 -10.86
CA ILE A 62 7.31 -1.69 -10.02
C ILE A 62 7.21 -2.13 -8.56
N LEU A 63 6.68 -3.33 -8.29
CA LEU A 63 6.33 -3.74 -6.93
C LEU A 63 6.63 -5.21 -6.67
N ARG A 64 7.24 -5.48 -5.53
CA ARG A 64 7.46 -6.84 -5.03
C ARG A 64 6.46 -7.21 -3.93
N LYS A 65 6.30 -8.49 -3.65
CA LYS A 65 5.59 -8.95 -2.44
C LYS A 65 6.33 -8.45 -1.20
N GLY A 66 5.57 -8.10 -0.17
CA GLY A 66 6.12 -7.51 1.05
C GLY A 66 6.41 -6.01 0.97
N HIS A 67 6.15 -5.37 -0.17
CA HIS A 67 6.36 -3.95 -0.40
C HIS A 67 5.04 -3.15 -0.42
N LYS A 68 5.16 -1.83 -0.31
CA LYS A 68 4.03 -0.89 -0.29
C LYS A 68 3.98 -0.06 -1.56
N MET A 69 2.78 0.19 -2.08
CA MET A 69 2.58 1.10 -3.21
C MET A 69 1.48 2.11 -2.91
N LEU A 70 1.79 3.39 -3.11
CA LEU A 70 0.82 4.48 -3.07
C LEU A 70 0.36 4.85 -4.48
N ILE A 71 -0.94 4.94 -4.69
CA ILE A 71 -1.55 5.57 -5.87
C ILE A 71 -2.09 6.94 -5.46
N ALA A 72 -1.40 8.00 -5.83
CA ALA A 72 -1.80 9.37 -5.56
C ALA A 72 -2.55 9.98 -6.77
N GLY A 73 -3.43 10.93 -6.53
CA GLY A 73 -4.13 11.60 -7.62
C GLY A 73 -5.25 12.52 -7.16
N PRO A 74 -5.74 13.43 -8.03
CA PRO A 74 -6.82 14.33 -7.71
C PRO A 74 -8.10 13.58 -7.31
N SER A 75 -9.02 14.28 -6.66
CA SER A 75 -10.36 13.73 -6.41
C SER A 75 -11.04 13.46 -7.76
N LYS A 76 -11.71 12.30 -7.86
CA LYS A 76 -12.40 11.85 -9.09
C LYS A 76 -11.50 11.50 -10.29
N ALA A 77 -10.19 11.40 -10.11
CA ALA A 77 -9.25 10.98 -11.17
C ALA A 77 -9.30 9.48 -11.51
N GLY A 78 -10.29 8.73 -11.05
CA GLY A 78 -10.43 7.31 -11.41
C GLY A 78 -9.59 6.35 -10.56
N LYS A 79 -8.95 6.78 -9.46
CA LYS A 79 -8.10 5.92 -8.61
C LYS A 79 -8.72 4.58 -8.24
N SER A 80 -9.99 4.56 -7.83
CA SER A 80 -10.68 3.31 -7.48
C SER A 80 -10.85 2.37 -8.67
N PHE A 81 -11.13 2.91 -9.87
CA PHE A 81 -11.18 2.09 -11.09
C PHE A 81 -9.81 1.51 -11.41
N LEU A 82 -8.75 2.31 -11.33
CA LEU A 82 -7.38 1.88 -11.56
C LEU A 82 -6.94 0.79 -10.55
N GLN A 83 -7.36 0.90 -9.29
CA GLN A 83 -7.09 -0.13 -8.27
C GLN A 83 -7.89 -1.42 -8.50
N ILE A 84 -9.13 -1.32 -8.98
CA ILE A 84 -9.94 -2.48 -9.36
C ILE A 84 -9.33 -3.17 -10.59
N GLU A 85 -8.88 -2.39 -11.58
CA GLU A 85 -8.16 -2.91 -12.75
C GLU A 85 -6.90 -3.67 -12.34
N LEU A 86 -6.08 -3.10 -11.43
CA LEU A 86 -4.92 -3.79 -10.87
C LEU A 86 -5.32 -5.08 -10.14
N CYS A 87 -6.39 -5.03 -9.33
CA CYS A 87 -6.91 -6.21 -8.64
C CYS A 87 -7.26 -7.34 -9.63
N VAL A 88 -7.95 -6.99 -10.72
CA VAL A 88 -8.30 -7.93 -11.78
C VAL A 88 -7.06 -8.44 -12.51
N ALA A 89 -6.12 -7.55 -12.85
CA ALA A 89 -4.88 -7.93 -13.54
C ALA A 89 -4.06 -8.92 -12.72
N ILE A 90 -3.92 -8.71 -11.42
CA ILE A 90 -3.22 -9.65 -10.52
C ILE A 90 -4.01 -10.97 -10.41
N ALA A 91 -5.32 -10.91 -10.25
CA ALA A 91 -6.13 -12.12 -10.08
C ALA A 91 -6.09 -13.03 -11.30
N GLU A 92 -6.14 -12.45 -12.50
CA GLU A 92 -6.13 -13.18 -13.78
C GLU A 92 -4.71 -13.44 -14.32
N GLY A 93 -3.67 -12.78 -13.75
CA GLY A 93 -2.29 -12.87 -14.26
C GLY A 93 -2.07 -12.11 -15.57
N ASN A 94 -2.77 -10.99 -15.72
CA ASN A 94 -2.74 -10.14 -16.92
C ASN A 94 -1.82 -8.93 -16.72
N LYS A 95 -1.63 -8.15 -17.78
CA LYS A 95 -0.98 -6.85 -17.69
C LYS A 95 -1.90 -5.83 -17.00
N TRP A 96 -1.27 -4.97 -16.18
CA TRP A 96 -1.87 -3.75 -15.68
C TRP A 96 -1.18 -2.57 -16.34
N LEU A 97 -1.94 -1.75 -17.06
CA LEU A 97 -1.38 -0.75 -17.96
C LEU A 97 -0.38 -1.43 -18.95
N LYS A 98 0.92 -1.21 -18.77
CA LYS A 98 1.97 -1.82 -19.59
C LYS A 98 2.79 -2.92 -18.90
N TRP A 99 2.60 -3.10 -17.59
CA TRP A 99 3.41 -3.99 -16.77
C TRP A 99 2.77 -5.36 -16.58
N ASP A 100 3.55 -6.41 -16.64
CA ASP A 100 3.11 -7.77 -16.34
C ASP A 100 2.85 -7.94 -14.84
N CYS A 101 1.74 -8.57 -14.48
CA CYS A 101 1.41 -8.88 -13.11
C CYS A 101 1.54 -10.37 -12.84
N ALA A 102 2.18 -10.72 -11.72
CA ALA A 102 2.16 -12.10 -11.23
C ALA A 102 0.75 -12.46 -10.75
N GLN A 103 0.28 -13.64 -11.18
CA GLN A 103 -1.03 -14.12 -10.75
C GLN A 103 -1.06 -14.45 -9.27
N GLY A 104 -2.16 -14.11 -8.61
CA GLY A 104 -2.38 -14.48 -7.22
C GLY A 104 -3.66 -13.94 -6.63
N LYS A 105 -3.87 -14.30 -5.36
CA LYS A 105 -5.08 -13.93 -4.63
C LYS A 105 -4.97 -12.51 -4.07
N VAL A 106 -6.03 -11.71 -4.26
CA VAL A 106 -6.07 -10.31 -3.83
C VAL A 106 -7.23 -10.08 -2.86
N LEU A 107 -6.98 -9.32 -1.80
CA LEU A 107 -8.01 -8.78 -0.93
C LEU A 107 -8.24 -7.31 -1.26
N TYR A 108 -9.44 -6.96 -1.71
CA TYR A 108 -9.86 -5.58 -1.92
C TYR A 108 -10.67 -5.07 -0.73
N VAL A 109 -10.14 -4.10 0.00
CA VAL A 109 -10.78 -3.48 1.17
C VAL A 109 -11.49 -2.22 0.74
N ASN A 110 -12.81 -2.33 0.54
CA ASN A 110 -13.68 -1.22 0.15
C ASN A 110 -14.17 -0.44 1.38
N LEU A 111 -13.75 0.80 1.51
CA LEU A 111 -14.09 1.68 2.63
C LEU A 111 -15.11 2.76 2.27
N GLU A 112 -15.35 3.01 0.99
CA GLU A 112 -16.14 4.15 0.53
C GLU A 112 -17.44 3.76 -0.18
N LEU A 113 -17.39 2.79 -1.07
CA LEU A 113 -18.56 2.41 -1.87
C LEU A 113 -19.51 1.49 -1.10
N ASP A 114 -20.81 1.61 -1.36
CA ASP A 114 -21.72 0.56 -0.95
C ASP A 114 -21.40 -0.77 -1.68
N ARG A 115 -21.87 -1.87 -1.10
CA ARG A 115 -21.53 -3.21 -1.60
C ARG A 115 -21.97 -3.40 -3.06
N ALA A 116 -23.14 -2.96 -3.43
CA ALA A 116 -23.66 -3.17 -4.78
C ALA A 116 -22.84 -2.39 -5.80
N SER A 117 -22.63 -1.09 -5.56
CA SER A 117 -21.80 -0.24 -6.43
C SER A 117 -20.38 -0.77 -6.59
N CYS A 118 -19.76 -1.27 -5.51
CA CYS A 118 -18.44 -1.86 -5.59
C CYS A 118 -18.41 -3.10 -6.50
N LEU A 119 -19.35 -4.02 -6.33
CA LEU A 119 -19.45 -5.23 -7.14
C LEU A 119 -19.74 -4.95 -8.62
N HIS A 120 -20.60 -3.97 -8.90
CA HIS A 120 -20.88 -3.54 -10.27
C HIS A 120 -19.64 -2.96 -10.94
N ARG A 121 -18.84 -2.13 -10.23
CA ARG A 121 -17.56 -1.61 -10.77
C ARG A 121 -16.58 -2.72 -11.12
N PHE A 122 -16.48 -3.77 -10.32
CA PHE A 122 -15.67 -4.93 -10.68
C PHE A 122 -16.13 -5.55 -11.98
N LYS A 123 -17.45 -5.73 -12.15
CA LYS A 123 -18.01 -6.28 -13.39
C LYS A 123 -17.76 -5.36 -14.60
N ASP A 124 -17.92 -4.06 -14.41
CA ASP A 124 -17.66 -3.07 -15.46
C ASP A 124 -16.21 -3.09 -15.90
N VAL A 125 -15.26 -3.19 -14.94
CA VAL A 125 -13.82 -3.29 -15.23
C VAL A 125 -13.51 -4.58 -15.99
N TYR A 126 -14.02 -5.75 -15.56
CA TYR A 126 -13.86 -6.99 -16.30
C TYR A 126 -14.33 -6.87 -17.76
N THR A 127 -15.51 -6.28 -17.95
CA THR A 127 -16.09 -6.03 -19.28
C THR A 127 -15.19 -5.10 -20.11
N THR A 128 -14.74 -3.99 -19.52
CA THR A 128 -13.87 -3.00 -20.20
C THR A 128 -12.50 -3.57 -20.56
N MET A 129 -11.96 -4.46 -19.74
CA MET A 129 -10.72 -5.20 -20.03
C MET A 129 -10.91 -6.30 -21.08
N GLY A 130 -12.13 -6.51 -21.60
CA GLY A 130 -12.43 -7.54 -22.59
C GLY A 130 -12.40 -8.97 -22.03
N ILE A 131 -12.49 -9.13 -20.71
CA ILE A 131 -12.49 -10.45 -20.07
C ILE A 131 -13.95 -10.94 -19.94
N GLU A 132 -14.45 -11.52 -21.01
CA GLU A 132 -15.84 -12.01 -21.06
C GLU A 132 -16.07 -13.26 -20.19
N GLN A 133 -15.06 -14.09 -20.04
CA GLN A 133 -15.09 -15.33 -19.23
C GLN A 133 -13.99 -15.32 -18.19
N PRO A 134 -14.19 -14.64 -17.03
CA PRO A 134 -13.22 -14.64 -15.94
C PRO A 134 -12.92 -16.08 -15.46
N GLN A 135 -11.64 -16.43 -15.37
CA GLN A 135 -11.22 -17.77 -14.95
C GLN A 135 -10.87 -17.84 -13.46
N TYR A 136 -10.52 -16.69 -12.88
CA TYR A 136 -9.95 -16.63 -11.53
C TYR A 136 -10.69 -15.68 -10.59
N LEU A 137 -12.03 -15.60 -10.69
CA LEU A 137 -12.86 -14.81 -9.77
C LEU A 137 -12.64 -15.20 -8.28
N GLN A 138 -12.30 -16.46 -8.02
CA GLN A 138 -11.97 -16.95 -6.68
C GLN A 138 -10.66 -16.36 -6.12
N ASN A 139 -9.86 -15.70 -6.96
CA ASN A 139 -8.66 -14.99 -6.54
C ASN A 139 -8.97 -13.58 -6.01
N ILE A 140 -10.23 -13.12 -6.04
CA ILE A 140 -10.63 -11.82 -5.53
C ILE A 140 -11.57 -11.97 -4.35
N ASP A 141 -11.11 -11.59 -3.16
CA ASP A 141 -11.96 -11.40 -2.01
C ASP A 141 -12.23 -9.89 -1.81
N ILE A 142 -13.49 -9.50 -1.60
CA ILE A 142 -13.87 -8.11 -1.36
C ILE A 142 -14.38 -7.95 0.07
N TRP A 143 -13.74 -7.07 0.83
CA TRP A 143 -14.15 -6.75 2.19
C TRP A 143 -14.83 -5.37 2.23
N ASN A 144 -16.16 -5.37 2.27
CA ASN A 144 -16.96 -4.14 2.28
C ASN A 144 -17.07 -3.59 3.71
N LEU A 145 -16.41 -2.46 3.96
CA LEU A 145 -16.32 -1.80 5.26
C LEU A 145 -16.92 -0.39 5.29
N ARG A 146 -17.65 0.02 4.26
CA ARG A 146 -18.35 1.31 4.30
C ARG A 146 -19.27 1.37 5.53
N GLY A 147 -19.15 2.46 6.30
CA GLY A 147 -19.87 2.66 7.57
C GLY A 147 -19.35 1.84 8.76
N LYS A 148 -18.28 1.04 8.54
CA LYS A 148 -17.61 0.24 9.58
C LYS A 148 -16.11 0.52 9.66
N SER A 149 -15.66 1.64 9.09
CA SER A 149 -14.26 2.04 9.11
C SER A 149 -13.80 2.27 10.55
N ILE A 150 -12.63 1.77 10.86
CA ILE A 150 -11.95 1.94 12.15
C ILE A 150 -10.52 2.39 11.89
N PRO A 151 -9.86 3.06 12.84
CA PRO A 151 -8.46 3.45 12.73
C PRO A 151 -7.55 2.32 12.27
N MET A 152 -6.50 2.65 11.51
CA MET A 152 -5.61 1.63 10.93
C MET A 152 -4.88 0.80 11.98
N ASP A 153 -4.50 1.38 13.12
CA ASP A 153 -3.93 0.67 14.26
C ASP A 153 -4.83 -0.46 14.81
N LYS A 154 -6.15 -0.29 14.68
CA LYS A 154 -7.15 -1.28 15.05
C LYS A 154 -7.56 -2.19 13.89
N LEU A 155 -7.43 -1.69 12.65
CA LEU A 155 -7.76 -2.46 11.46
C LEU A 155 -6.66 -3.48 11.11
N ALA A 156 -5.39 -3.08 11.17
CA ALA A 156 -4.26 -3.91 10.78
C ALA A 156 -4.23 -5.27 11.53
N PRO A 157 -4.36 -5.36 12.85
CA PRO A 157 -4.39 -6.66 13.54
C PRO A 157 -5.58 -7.54 13.12
N LYS A 158 -6.72 -6.92 12.80
CA LYS A 158 -7.92 -7.66 12.35
C LYS A 158 -7.75 -8.17 10.92
N LEU A 159 -7.10 -7.37 10.09
CA LEU A 159 -6.78 -7.70 8.70
C LEU A 159 -5.78 -8.85 8.66
N ILE A 160 -4.66 -8.74 9.38
CA ILE A 160 -3.64 -9.79 9.51
C ILE A 160 -4.29 -11.11 9.93
N ARG A 161 -5.04 -11.11 11.01
CA ARG A 161 -5.70 -12.33 11.51
C ARG A 161 -6.64 -12.98 10.52
N ARG A 162 -7.35 -12.18 9.69
CA ARG A 162 -8.27 -12.70 8.66
C ARG A 162 -7.54 -13.16 7.41
N ALA A 163 -6.49 -12.45 7.04
CA ALA A 163 -5.73 -12.70 5.83
C ALA A 163 -4.72 -13.84 5.97
N ALA A 164 -4.21 -14.10 7.19
CA ALA A 164 -3.15 -15.08 7.46
C ALA A 164 -3.40 -16.52 6.95
N LYS A 165 -4.66 -16.87 6.65
CA LYS A 165 -5.03 -18.21 6.15
C LYS A 165 -5.41 -18.22 4.66
N LYS A 166 -5.15 -17.15 3.95
CA LYS A 166 -5.72 -16.92 2.61
C LYS A 166 -4.68 -16.79 1.49
N ASP A 167 -3.40 -16.75 1.82
CA ASP A 167 -2.28 -16.64 0.89
C ASP A 167 -2.43 -15.48 -0.13
N TYR A 168 -2.87 -14.32 0.35
CA TYR A 168 -2.97 -13.14 -0.50
C TYR A 168 -1.58 -12.68 -0.96
N VAL A 169 -1.45 -12.37 -2.25
CA VAL A 169 -0.25 -11.76 -2.81
C VAL A 169 -0.29 -10.23 -2.71
N ALA A 170 -1.51 -9.67 -2.63
CA ALA A 170 -1.75 -8.25 -2.46
C ALA A 170 -2.98 -7.95 -1.62
N ILE A 171 -2.94 -6.83 -0.90
CA ILE A 171 -4.07 -6.22 -0.21
C ILE A 171 -4.22 -4.80 -0.75
N ILE A 172 -5.37 -4.49 -1.32
CA ILE A 172 -5.68 -3.17 -1.88
C ILE A 172 -6.65 -2.46 -0.94
N ILE A 173 -6.32 -1.24 -0.50
CA ILE A 173 -7.13 -0.45 0.45
C ILE A 173 -7.62 0.82 -0.24
N ASP A 174 -8.94 0.95 -0.39
CA ASP A 174 -9.57 2.04 -1.13
C ASP A 174 -10.68 2.73 -0.33
N PRO A 175 -10.48 4.01 0.00
CA PRO A 175 -9.25 4.80 0.13
C PRO A 175 -8.73 4.89 1.57
N ILE A 176 -7.44 5.22 1.77
CA ILE A 176 -6.85 5.22 3.11
C ILE A 176 -7.35 6.34 4.02
N TYR A 177 -7.84 7.47 3.49
CA TYR A 177 -8.30 8.58 4.34
C TYR A 177 -9.42 8.18 5.31
N LYS A 178 -10.14 7.10 5.02
CA LYS A 178 -11.20 6.56 5.90
C LYS A 178 -10.68 5.89 7.17
N VAL A 179 -9.40 5.55 7.20
CA VAL A 179 -8.76 4.83 8.32
C VAL A 179 -7.62 5.62 8.95
N ILE A 180 -7.30 6.80 8.40
CA ILE A 180 -6.39 7.77 9.01
C ILE A 180 -7.06 8.35 10.25
N THR A 181 -6.28 8.53 11.31
CA THR A 181 -6.67 9.22 12.53
C THR A 181 -5.60 10.22 12.91
N GLY A 182 -6.05 11.36 13.44
CA GLY A 182 -5.16 12.45 13.82
C GLY A 182 -4.93 13.46 12.69
N ASP A 183 -3.87 14.23 12.83
CA ASP A 183 -3.52 15.28 11.87
C ASP A 183 -2.64 14.72 10.75
N GLU A 184 -3.15 14.75 9.52
CA GLU A 184 -2.42 14.31 8.32
C GLU A 184 -1.13 15.13 8.07
N ASN A 185 -1.00 16.31 8.65
CA ASN A 185 0.19 17.14 8.53
C ASN A 185 1.26 16.82 9.58
N SER A 186 0.92 16.05 10.61
CA SER A 186 1.86 15.60 11.63
C SER A 186 2.72 14.44 11.10
N ALA A 187 4.01 14.68 10.95
CA ALA A 187 4.95 13.66 10.45
C ALA A 187 4.97 12.42 11.35
N ASP A 188 4.98 12.59 12.68
CA ASP A 188 5.03 11.48 13.64
C ASP A 188 3.76 10.62 13.60
N GLN A 189 2.58 11.26 13.49
CA GLN A 189 1.31 10.54 13.40
C GLN A 189 1.22 9.76 12.09
N MET A 190 1.70 10.36 11.00
CA MET A 190 1.71 9.69 9.69
C MET A 190 2.76 8.60 9.60
N ALA A 191 3.92 8.74 10.22
CA ALA A 191 4.90 7.65 10.34
C ALA A 191 4.30 6.46 11.09
N ASN A 192 3.66 6.70 12.24
CA ASN A 192 2.97 5.65 13.00
C ASN A 192 1.83 4.99 12.22
N PHE A 193 1.13 5.76 11.38
CA PHE A 193 0.10 5.24 10.49
C PHE A 193 0.71 4.34 9.41
N CYS A 194 1.77 4.79 8.74
CA CYS A 194 2.45 4.04 7.69
C CYS A 194 3.10 2.76 8.21
N ASN A 195 3.65 2.78 9.43
CA ASN A 195 4.19 1.59 10.10
C ASN A 195 3.15 0.46 10.28
N GLN A 196 1.84 0.76 10.24
CA GLN A 196 0.82 -0.30 10.27
C GLN A 196 0.79 -1.10 8.95
N PHE A 197 1.14 -0.47 7.83
CA PHE A 197 1.27 -1.18 6.56
C PHE A 197 2.49 -2.08 6.55
N ASP A 198 3.62 -1.64 7.14
CA ASP A 198 4.82 -2.48 7.29
C ASP A 198 4.50 -3.76 8.07
N LYS A 199 3.75 -3.63 9.18
CA LYS A 199 3.29 -4.81 9.93
C LYS A 199 2.46 -5.75 9.06
N VAL A 200 1.55 -5.22 8.25
CA VAL A 200 0.74 -6.06 7.34
C VAL A 200 1.62 -6.75 6.31
N CYS A 201 2.56 -6.02 5.69
CA CYS A 201 3.50 -6.57 4.72
C CYS A 201 4.37 -7.67 5.32
N THR A 202 4.95 -7.42 6.51
CA THR A 202 5.86 -8.35 7.19
C THR A 202 5.14 -9.62 7.65
N GLU A 203 3.98 -9.46 8.31
CA GLU A 203 3.23 -10.59 8.87
C GLU A 203 2.59 -11.49 7.81
N LEU A 204 2.24 -10.93 6.65
CA LEU A 204 1.53 -11.66 5.59
C LEU A 204 2.41 -11.98 4.39
N GLY A 205 3.57 -11.38 4.26
CA GLY A 205 4.43 -11.54 3.07
C GLY A 205 3.78 -11.06 1.77
N CYS A 206 2.76 -10.18 1.85
CA CYS A 206 2.02 -9.68 0.69
C CYS A 206 2.30 -8.19 0.45
N ALA A 207 2.05 -7.72 -0.77
CA ALA A 207 2.10 -6.30 -1.06
C ALA A 207 0.88 -5.56 -0.49
N VAL A 208 1.06 -4.32 -0.03
CA VAL A 208 -0.03 -3.43 0.37
C VAL A 208 -0.10 -2.24 -0.58
N ILE A 209 -1.24 -2.09 -1.25
CA ILE A 209 -1.47 -1.05 -2.25
C ILE A 209 -2.61 -0.16 -1.74
N TYR A 210 -2.42 1.14 -1.76
CA TYR A 210 -3.41 2.05 -1.23
C TYR A 210 -3.49 3.34 -2.04
N CYS A 211 -4.61 4.05 -1.96
CA CYS A 211 -4.75 5.33 -2.65
C CYS A 211 -5.00 6.48 -1.70
N HIS A 212 -4.46 7.65 -2.08
CA HIS A 212 -4.61 8.91 -1.38
C HIS A 212 -4.85 10.06 -2.34
N HIS A 213 -5.38 11.16 -1.81
CA HIS A 213 -5.62 12.36 -2.60
C HIS A 213 -4.39 13.26 -2.69
N HIS A 214 -4.30 14.03 -3.78
CA HIS A 214 -3.34 15.12 -3.87
C HIS A 214 -3.65 16.23 -2.84
N SER A 215 -2.62 16.93 -2.42
CA SER A 215 -2.77 18.19 -1.67
C SER A 215 -3.55 19.21 -2.52
N LYS A 216 -4.22 20.14 -1.86
CA LYS A 216 -4.98 21.19 -2.55
C LYS A 216 -4.04 22.14 -3.34
N GLY A 217 -4.54 22.68 -4.45
CA GLY A 217 -3.85 23.64 -5.33
C GLY A 217 -3.35 23.03 -6.63
N SER A 218 -2.73 23.86 -7.50
CA SER A 218 -2.18 23.43 -8.79
C SER A 218 -1.06 22.39 -8.56
N GLN A 219 -1.12 21.31 -9.32
CA GLN A 219 -0.20 20.17 -9.18
C GLN A 219 0.85 20.12 -10.30
N GLY A 220 0.60 20.81 -11.43
CA GLY A 220 1.44 20.73 -12.63
C GLY A 220 2.91 21.09 -12.41
N GLY A 221 3.20 22.02 -11.49
CA GLY A 221 4.58 22.45 -11.17
C GLY A 221 5.21 21.76 -9.96
N LYS A 222 4.53 20.82 -9.32
CA LYS A 222 5.05 20.10 -8.14
C LYS A 222 5.71 18.79 -8.55
N LYS A 223 6.77 18.40 -7.83
CA LYS A 223 7.33 17.05 -7.95
C LYS A 223 6.32 16.03 -7.41
N SER A 224 6.33 14.79 -7.90
CA SER A 224 5.42 13.72 -7.47
C SER A 224 5.40 13.55 -5.95
N MET A 225 6.56 13.62 -5.31
CA MET A 225 6.69 13.52 -3.85
C MET A 225 5.98 14.64 -3.08
N ASP A 226 5.75 15.80 -3.70
CA ASP A 226 5.12 16.96 -3.07
C ASP A 226 3.61 17.05 -3.37
N ARG A 227 3.09 16.16 -4.20
CA ARG A 227 1.67 16.16 -4.62
C ARG A 227 0.78 15.43 -3.64
N ALA A 228 1.25 14.36 -3.00
CA ALA A 228 0.46 13.63 -2.03
C ALA A 228 0.02 14.54 -0.87
N SER A 229 -1.24 14.43 -0.46
CA SER A 229 -1.81 15.23 0.63
C SER A 229 -1.16 14.87 1.97
N GLY A 230 -1.10 15.86 2.88
CA GLY A 230 -0.59 15.67 4.23
C GLY A 230 0.93 15.85 4.34
N SER A 231 1.53 15.21 5.34
CA SER A 231 2.97 15.27 5.55
C SER A 231 3.71 14.51 4.44
N GLY A 232 4.91 14.99 4.07
CA GLY A 232 5.73 14.32 3.06
C GLY A 232 6.10 12.86 3.36
N VAL A 233 5.71 12.33 4.53
CA VAL A 233 5.86 10.91 4.90
C VAL A 233 5.12 10.02 3.92
N PHE A 234 3.89 10.37 3.51
CA PHE A 234 3.10 9.58 2.57
C PHE A 234 3.78 9.33 1.21
N ALA A 235 4.60 10.26 0.77
CA ALA A 235 5.30 10.13 -0.50
C ALA A 235 6.66 9.41 -0.36
N ARG A 236 7.25 9.44 0.83
CA ARG A 236 8.58 8.87 1.08
C ARG A 236 8.56 7.47 1.67
N ASP A 237 7.46 7.09 2.33
CA ASP A 237 7.33 5.81 3.00
C ASP A 237 7.06 4.62 2.05
N PRO A 238 6.23 4.71 0.99
CA PRO A 238 5.99 3.60 0.08
C PRO A 238 7.21 3.27 -0.78
N ASP A 239 7.39 1.99 -1.11
CA ASP A 239 8.44 1.51 -2.01
C ASP A 239 8.19 1.89 -3.47
N ALA A 240 6.92 2.11 -3.84
CA ALA A 240 6.52 2.58 -5.15
C ALA A 240 5.43 3.67 -5.05
N LEU A 241 5.55 4.70 -5.87
CA LEU A 241 4.58 5.79 -5.98
C LEU A 241 4.10 5.91 -7.43
N LEU A 242 2.79 5.72 -7.63
CA LEU A 242 2.12 6.03 -8.90
C LEU A 242 1.32 7.32 -8.73
N ASP A 243 1.60 8.30 -9.56
CA ASP A 243 0.99 9.62 -9.48
C ASP A 243 0.12 9.88 -10.72
N LEU A 244 -1.20 10.06 -10.51
CA LEU A 244 -2.14 10.40 -11.56
C LEU A 244 -2.16 11.91 -11.74
N ILE A 245 -1.77 12.36 -12.91
CA ILE A 245 -1.71 13.78 -13.26
C ILE A 245 -2.73 14.04 -14.37
N GLU A 246 -3.54 15.09 -14.17
CA GLU A 246 -4.39 15.61 -15.24
C GLU A 246 -3.51 16.42 -16.21
N LEU A 247 -3.48 16.01 -17.47
CA LEU A 247 -2.77 16.73 -18.51
C LEU A 247 -3.67 17.85 -19.02
N GLU A 248 -3.16 19.08 -19.04
CA GLU A 248 -3.82 20.19 -19.71
C GLU A 248 -3.70 20.00 -21.22
N THR A 249 -4.79 19.63 -21.85
CA THR A 249 -4.88 19.64 -23.32
C THR A 249 -5.18 21.06 -23.79
N THR A 250 -4.38 21.58 -24.72
CA THR A 250 -4.68 22.88 -25.33
C THR A 250 -5.91 22.75 -26.25
N GLU A 251 -6.74 23.81 -26.36
CA GLU A 251 -7.89 23.82 -27.29
C GLU A 251 -7.49 23.45 -28.72
N ALA A 252 -6.26 23.73 -29.13
CA ALA A 252 -5.74 23.38 -30.45
C ALA A 252 -5.60 21.85 -30.63
N LEU A 253 -5.20 21.10 -29.60
CA LEU A 253 -5.10 19.63 -29.61
C LEU A 253 -6.50 19.01 -29.68
N LEU A 254 -7.45 19.51 -28.89
CA LEU A 254 -8.84 19.03 -28.92
C LEU A 254 -9.51 19.26 -30.29
N LYS A 255 -9.33 20.41 -30.92
CA LYS A 255 -9.85 20.70 -32.26
C LYS A 255 -9.21 19.85 -33.35
N GLN A 256 -7.98 19.36 -33.15
CA GLN A 256 -7.30 18.46 -34.08
C GLN A 256 -7.78 17.00 -33.92
N GLU A 257 -8.10 16.55 -32.71
CA GLU A 257 -8.70 15.25 -32.46
C GLU A 257 -10.11 15.16 -33.06
N GLU A 258 -10.93 16.23 -32.95
CA GLU A 258 -12.26 16.31 -33.57
C GLU A 258 -12.24 16.18 -35.10
N ASN A 259 -11.16 16.60 -35.76
CA ASN A 259 -11.02 16.53 -37.21
C ASN A 259 -10.48 15.21 -37.75
N ASN A 260 -10.28 14.21 -36.89
CA ASN A 260 -9.89 12.83 -37.23
C ASN A 260 -8.73 12.72 -38.25
N ALA A 261 -7.93 13.76 -38.36
CA ALA A 261 -6.72 13.72 -39.14
C ALA A 261 -5.65 13.14 -38.20
N THR A 262 -5.00 12.08 -38.61
CA THR A 262 -3.67 11.67 -38.13
C THR A 262 -2.72 12.85 -38.38
N CYS A 263 -2.85 13.88 -37.56
CA CYS A 263 -2.10 15.11 -37.73
C CYS A 263 -0.65 14.82 -37.39
N GLN A 264 0.23 14.99 -38.35
CA GLN A 264 1.68 14.84 -38.20
C GLN A 264 2.18 15.73 -37.04
N ALA A 265 1.63 16.94 -36.89
CA ALA A 265 1.96 17.86 -35.81
C ALA A 265 1.55 17.38 -34.44
N CYS A 266 0.46 16.60 -34.31
CA CYS A 266 0.07 15.94 -33.03
C CYS A 266 1.03 14.83 -32.66
N LYS A 267 1.46 14.03 -33.63
CA LYS A 267 2.51 13.02 -33.41
C LYS A 267 3.83 13.67 -33.00
N GLU A 268 4.26 14.69 -33.74
CA GLU A 268 5.50 15.42 -33.46
C GLU A 268 5.43 16.12 -32.08
N TYR A 269 4.26 16.64 -31.68
CA TYR A 269 4.08 17.22 -30.36
C TYR A 269 4.12 16.16 -29.26
N LEU A 270 3.43 15.03 -29.46
CA LEU A 270 3.44 13.91 -28.51
C LEU A 270 4.84 13.30 -28.41
N ASP A 271 5.51 13.08 -29.53
CA ASP A 271 6.87 12.56 -29.58
C ASP A 271 7.90 13.52 -28.95
N ALA A 272 7.69 14.83 -29.09
CA ALA A 272 8.57 15.84 -28.50
C ALA A 272 8.35 16.10 -27.00
N HIS A 273 7.12 15.87 -26.49
CA HIS A 273 6.78 16.15 -25.09
C HIS A 273 6.52 14.90 -24.26
N PHE A 274 6.35 13.75 -24.89
CA PHE A 274 6.11 12.45 -24.29
C PHE A 274 7.00 11.40 -24.95
N ASN A 275 8.31 11.63 -24.92
CA ASN A 275 9.26 10.62 -25.37
C ASN A 275 9.36 9.53 -24.31
N TRP A 276 8.37 8.64 -24.32
CA TRP A 276 8.16 7.56 -23.35
C TRP A 276 9.36 6.60 -23.22
N GLN A 277 10.30 6.67 -24.17
CA GLN A 277 11.49 5.83 -24.18
C GLN A 277 12.69 6.47 -23.46
N ASP A 278 12.77 7.80 -23.43
CA ASP A 278 13.93 8.51 -22.87
C ASP A 278 13.74 8.89 -21.39
N ASP A 279 12.49 9.14 -20.94
CA ASP A 279 12.22 9.50 -19.54
C ASP A 279 12.34 8.31 -18.56
N LEU A 280 12.34 7.08 -19.07
CA LEU A 280 12.50 5.86 -18.25
C LEU A 280 13.99 5.45 -18.07
N THR A 281 14.93 6.14 -18.70
CA THR A 281 16.36 5.81 -18.63
C THR A 281 17.22 6.85 -17.93
N GLN A 282 16.64 7.95 -17.41
CA GLN A 282 17.40 9.05 -16.81
C GLN A 282 17.30 9.20 -15.30
N ASP A 283 16.50 8.37 -14.61
CA ASP A 283 16.49 8.32 -13.14
C ASP A 283 16.83 6.89 -12.67
N ASP A 284 18.12 6.59 -12.69
CA ASP A 284 18.75 5.60 -11.84
C ASP A 284 19.25 6.23 -10.53
#